data_067eaf31ddc0ef9ff31755e1d261a15c
#
_entry.id   067eaf31ddc0ef9ff31755e1d261a15c
#
_cell.length_a   1.000
_cell.length_b   1.000
_cell.length_c   1.000
_cell.angle_alpha   90.00
_cell.angle_beta   90.00
_cell.angle_gamma   90.00
#
_symmetry.space_group_name_H-M   'P 1'
#
loop_
_entity.id
_entity.type
_entity.pdbx_description
1 polymer ?
#
loop_
_entity_poly.entity_id
_entity_poly.type
_entity_poly.pdbx_seq_one_letter_code
_entity_poly.pdbx_strand_id
1 'polypeptide(L)'
;MNPMTRREFLGRTAAGATAAGFMLAATETASGNPLGLPIGSQTYPHRAMIADGKFVDLLKQLKSIGVDQIELCGYLGGTGYPEFKSLADGKATRKIVEDNGLKAVSCHFLFPELRDNLAKAIDWSKDLGLEQMMIPTVKSGASTGTVEEAKVLTDQFNKMAVDINKAGMRAGSHNEAFDLVKLPDGTFIYDHIIAMTDPKLIGFQFQMSTYNSGMIAAEYFAKYPTRFFSMHVQDLDIKAGRTPVVNGRGGGYPQTSVGKGGLDWAATFAAAKRAGGIKNYFVEQSMPLTIESVAVLKTMKA
;
A
#
# COMPACT_ATOMS: atom_id res chain seq x y z
N MET A 1 28.87 60.02 24.26
CA MET A 1 27.84 59.36 23.43
C MET A 1 26.95 58.57 24.37
N ASN A 2 25.70 59.03 24.58
CA ASN A 2 24.76 58.31 25.45
C ASN A 2 24.21 57.08 24.75
N PRO A 3 24.09 55.94 25.45
CA PRO A 3 23.54 54.73 24.85
C PRO A 3 22.02 54.88 24.60
N MET A 4 21.60 54.52 23.42
CA MET A 4 20.23 54.54 22.94
C MET A 4 19.35 53.57 23.75
N THR A 5 18.22 54.04 24.25
CA THR A 5 17.32 53.20 25.05
C THR A 5 16.49 52.23 24.18
N ARG A 6 16.06 51.14 24.80
CA ARG A 6 15.21 50.10 24.12
C ARG A 6 13.95 50.69 23.46
N ARG A 7 13.45 51.81 23.96
CA ARG A 7 12.26 52.46 23.44
C ARG A 7 12.53 53.26 22.16
N GLU A 8 13.77 53.80 22.00
CA GLU A 8 14.19 54.53 20.81
C GLU A 8 14.58 53.55 19.66
N PHE A 9 15.00 52.33 20.00
CA PHE A 9 15.25 51.29 19.02
C PHE A 9 13.96 50.75 18.41
N LEU A 10 12.87 50.59 19.18
CA LEU A 10 11.56 50.11 18.71
C LEU A 10 10.76 51.17 17.94
N GLY A 11 11.07 52.44 18.10
CA GLY A 11 10.39 53.54 17.40
C GLY A 11 10.91 53.83 15.99
N ARG A 12 12.08 53.30 15.58
CA ARG A 12 12.67 53.56 14.26
C ARG A 12 12.46 52.44 13.25
N THR A 13 11.86 51.31 13.64
CA THR A 13 11.49 50.19 12.74
C THR A 13 10.06 50.26 12.23
N ALA A 14 9.30 51.31 12.53
CA ALA A 14 7.89 51.46 12.16
C ALA A 14 7.61 52.49 11.06
N ALA A 15 8.60 52.84 10.25
CA ALA A 15 8.36 53.72 9.12
C ALA A 15 9.14 53.25 7.89
N GLY A 16 8.48 52.51 7.03
CA GLY A 16 8.96 52.29 5.69
C GLY A 16 8.90 50.80 5.23
N ALA A 17 7.71 50.36 4.86
CA ALA A 17 7.46 49.48 3.70
C ALA A 17 5.99 49.05 3.69
N THR A 18 5.12 49.84 3.12
CA THR A 18 3.86 49.35 2.56
C THR A 18 4.21 48.57 1.26
N ALA A 19 4.70 47.37 1.42
CA ALA A 19 4.62 46.33 0.40
C ALA A 19 3.34 45.57 0.68
N ALA A 20 2.32 45.77 -0.14
CA ALA A 20 1.15 44.94 -0.21
C ALA A 20 1.59 43.52 -0.62
N GLY A 21 2.06 42.79 0.38
CA GLY A 21 2.16 41.35 0.29
C GLY A 21 0.72 40.80 0.31
N PHE A 22 0.17 40.53 -0.85
CA PHE A 22 -0.89 39.52 -0.97
C PHE A 22 -0.33 38.26 -0.32
N MET A 23 -0.60 38.05 0.96
CA MET A 23 -0.68 36.71 1.49
C MET A 23 -1.82 36.04 0.71
N LEU A 24 -1.49 35.35 -0.38
CA LEU A 24 -2.25 34.20 -0.77
C LEU A 24 -2.21 33.29 0.49
N ALA A 25 -3.23 33.42 1.33
CA ALA A 25 -3.67 32.31 2.13
C ALA A 25 -3.91 31.23 1.08
N ALA A 26 -2.95 30.31 0.92
CA ALA A 26 -3.25 29.03 0.38
C ALA A 26 -4.38 28.53 1.28
N THR A 27 -5.62 28.69 0.83
CA THR A 27 -6.67 27.83 1.27
C THR A 27 -6.11 26.45 0.90
N GLU A 28 -5.52 25.76 1.89
CA GLU A 28 -5.51 24.33 1.88
C GLU A 28 -6.97 23.96 1.68
N THR A 29 -7.37 23.81 0.42
CA THR A 29 -8.47 22.95 0.10
C THR A 29 -8.01 21.65 0.71
N ALA A 30 -8.57 21.32 1.88
CA ALA A 30 -8.41 20.01 2.48
C ALA A 30 -8.81 19.05 1.38
N SER A 31 -7.84 18.59 0.60
CA SER A 31 -8.07 17.54 -0.39
C SER A 31 -8.55 16.40 0.47
N GLY A 32 -9.79 15.99 0.27
CA GLY A 32 -10.43 14.92 1.01
C GLY A 32 -9.78 13.60 0.69
N ASN A 33 -8.49 13.51 0.94
CA ASN A 33 -7.65 12.35 0.72
C ASN A 33 -7.11 11.94 2.09
N PRO A 34 -7.53 10.80 2.64
CA PRO A 34 -7.03 10.33 3.92
C PRO A 34 -5.50 10.27 3.90
N LEU A 35 -4.85 10.71 4.95
CA LEU A 35 -3.40 10.80 5.10
C LEU A 35 -2.69 11.79 4.16
N GLY A 36 -3.38 12.49 3.25
CA GLY A 36 -2.77 13.42 2.30
C GLY A 36 -1.85 12.75 1.26
N LEU A 37 -2.02 11.45 1.03
CA LEU A 37 -1.21 10.66 0.10
C LEU A 37 -1.92 10.49 -1.24
N PRO A 38 -1.19 10.31 -2.37
CA PRO A 38 -1.79 9.98 -3.66
C PRO A 38 -2.66 8.72 -3.57
N ILE A 39 -3.82 8.73 -4.23
CA ILE A 39 -4.68 7.55 -4.29
C ILE A 39 -4.07 6.53 -5.25
N GLY A 40 -3.84 5.31 -4.76
CA GLY A 40 -3.33 4.19 -5.52
C GLY A 40 -4.41 3.17 -5.90
N SER A 41 -4.11 2.36 -6.91
CA SER A 41 -4.88 1.17 -7.25
C SER A 41 -3.97 -0.04 -7.42
N GLN A 42 -4.32 -1.16 -6.76
CA GLN A 42 -3.73 -2.45 -7.06
C GLN A 42 -4.34 -2.98 -8.38
N THR A 43 -3.50 -3.47 -9.27
CA THR A 43 -3.92 -3.88 -10.62
C THR A 43 -4.35 -5.35 -10.73
N TYR A 44 -4.14 -6.15 -9.70
CA TYR A 44 -4.54 -7.57 -9.69
C TYR A 44 -6.04 -7.81 -9.95
N PRO A 45 -6.98 -7.02 -9.38
CA PRO A 45 -8.40 -7.15 -9.71
C PRO A 45 -8.73 -6.90 -11.19
N HIS A 46 -7.83 -6.20 -11.89
CA HIS A 46 -7.96 -5.82 -13.30
C HIS A 46 -7.09 -6.66 -14.24
N ARG A 47 -6.47 -7.74 -13.75
CA ARG A 47 -5.48 -8.54 -14.49
C ARG A 47 -5.98 -9.11 -15.81
N ALA A 48 -7.30 -9.38 -15.92
CA ALA A 48 -7.88 -9.82 -17.18
C ALA A 48 -7.71 -8.78 -18.30
N MET A 49 -7.87 -7.49 -18.01
CA MET A 49 -7.61 -6.43 -19.00
C MET A 49 -6.15 -6.40 -19.42
N ILE A 50 -5.22 -6.67 -18.50
CA ILE A 50 -3.78 -6.72 -18.80
C ILE A 50 -3.47 -7.92 -19.69
N ALA A 51 -3.99 -9.08 -19.37
CA ALA A 51 -3.85 -10.30 -20.17
C ALA A 51 -4.41 -10.13 -21.60
N ASP A 52 -5.52 -9.39 -21.74
CA ASP A 52 -6.17 -9.06 -23.02
C ASP A 52 -5.45 -7.96 -23.83
N GLY A 53 -4.29 -7.48 -23.36
CA GLY A 53 -3.55 -6.38 -24.03
C GLY A 53 -4.16 -4.99 -23.85
N LYS A 54 -5.10 -4.80 -22.91
CA LYS A 54 -5.80 -3.54 -22.64
C LYS A 54 -5.19 -2.75 -21.48
N PHE A 55 -3.88 -2.88 -21.25
CA PHE A 55 -3.21 -2.22 -20.13
C PHE A 55 -3.32 -0.69 -20.22
N VAL A 56 -3.14 -0.11 -21.41
CA VAL A 56 -3.29 1.34 -21.63
C VAL A 56 -4.71 1.82 -21.33
N ASP A 57 -5.73 1.05 -21.71
CA ASP A 57 -7.13 1.39 -21.42
C ASP A 57 -7.42 1.36 -19.92
N LEU A 58 -6.86 0.38 -19.21
CA LEU A 58 -6.91 0.32 -17.75
C LEU A 58 -6.28 1.57 -17.12
N LEU A 59 -5.07 1.96 -17.55
CA LEU A 59 -4.39 3.15 -17.01
C LEU A 59 -5.20 4.41 -17.24
N LYS A 60 -5.77 4.61 -18.44
CA LYS A 60 -6.65 5.75 -18.75
C LYS A 60 -7.89 5.78 -17.86
N GLN A 61 -8.53 4.62 -17.64
CA GLN A 61 -9.69 4.53 -16.74
C GLN A 61 -9.31 4.91 -15.30
N LEU A 62 -8.23 4.33 -14.76
CA LEU A 62 -7.75 4.64 -13.42
C LEU A 62 -7.40 6.13 -13.28
N LYS A 63 -6.70 6.71 -14.25
CA LYS A 63 -6.35 8.14 -14.23
C LYS A 63 -7.59 9.03 -14.28
N SER A 64 -8.57 8.69 -15.12
CA SER A 64 -9.78 9.50 -15.28
C SER A 64 -10.61 9.61 -13.99
N ILE A 65 -10.54 8.62 -13.11
CA ILE A 65 -11.23 8.65 -11.80
C ILE A 65 -10.37 9.27 -10.70
N GLY A 66 -9.09 9.60 -10.98
CA GLY A 66 -8.18 10.30 -10.08
C GLY A 66 -7.29 9.38 -9.25
N VAL A 67 -6.97 8.23 -9.78
CA VAL A 67 -5.83 7.43 -9.32
C VAL A 67 -4.54 8.08 -9.85
N ASP A 68 -3.52 8.15 -9.00
CA ASP A 68 -2.22 8.74 -9.33
C ASP A 68 -1.09 7.73 -9.35
N GLN A 69 -1.24 6.61 -8.67
CA GLN A 69 -0.23 5.57 -8.57
C GLN A 69 -0.85 4.17 -8.66
N ILE A 70 -0.04 3.21 -9.12
CA ILE A 70 -0.45 1.82 -9.22
C ILE A 70 0.53 0.89 -8.52
N GLU A 71 -0.02 -0.24 -8.07
CA GLU A 71 0.74 -1.42 -7.67
C GLU A 71 0.50 -2.53 -8.68
N LEU A 72 1.59 -3.11 -9.18
CA LEU A 72 1.58 -4.17 -10.18
C LEU A 72 1.76 -5.55 -9.53
N CYS A 73 1.72 -6.59 -10.35
CA CYS A 73 2.19 -7.93 -10.01
C CYS A 73 3.30 -8.35 -10.97
N GLY A 74 4.29 -9.09 -10.48
CA GLY A 74 5.44 -9.52 -11.24
C GLY A 74 5.18 -10.79 -12.05
N TYR A 75 5.92 -10.94 -13.14
CA TYR A 75 6.05 -12.20 -13.88
C TYR A 75 7.47 -12.28 -14.45
N LEU A 76 8.38 -12.91 -13.73
CA LEU A 76 9.79 -12.97 -14.08
C LEU A 76 10.30 -14.43 -14.08
N GLY A 77 11.18 -14.72 -15.00
CA GLY A 77 11.79 -16.06 -15.08
C GLY A 77 10.79 -17.19 -15.36
N GLY A 78 9.59 -16.89 -15.87
CA GLY A 78 8.54 -17.88 -16.10
C GLY A 78 7.69 -18.23 -14.89
N THR A 79 7.88 -17.50 -13.78
CA THR A 79 7.11 -17.62 -12.54
C THR A 79 6.43 -16.30 -12.20
N GLY A 80 5.47 -16.32 -11.27
CA GLY A 80 4.71 -15.12 -10.88
C GLY A 80 3.27 -15.13 -11.39
N TYR A 81 2.79 -13.97 -11.80
CA TYR A 81 1.41 -13.75 -12.24
C TYR A 81 1.35 -13.70 -13.77
N PRO A 82 0.93 -14.78 -14.46
CA PRO A 82 1.05 -14.91 -15.91
C PRO A 82 0.28 -13.85 -16.71
N GLU A 83 -0.75 -13.26 -16.13
CA GLU A 83 -1.52 -12.18 -16.74
C GLU A 83 -0.68 -10.91 -16.96
N PHE A 84 0.43 -10.76 -16.22
CA PHE A 84 1.35 -9.64 -16.30
C PHE A 84 2.55 -9.88 -17.22
N LYS A 85 2.57 -11.00 -17.94
CA LYS A 85 3.67 -11.39 -18.84
C LYS A 85 4.02 -10.30 -19.87
N SER A 86 3.03 -9.57 -20.38
CA SER A 86 3.24 -8.48 -21.34
C SER A 86 4.01 -7.28 -20.77
N LEU A 87 4.18 -7.20 -19.46
CA LEU A 87 4.87 -6.11 -18.75
C LEU A 87 6.33 -6.49 -18.37
N ALA A 88 6.89 -7.52 -18.98
CA ALA A 88 8.23 -8.03 -18.66
C ALA A 88 9.39 -7.07 -18.98
N ASP A 89 9.18 -6.09 -19.87
CA ASP A 89 10.13 -4.98 -20.11
C ASP A 89 9.81 -3.83 -19.14
N GLY A 90 10.63 -3.67 -18.10
CA GLY A 90 10.42 -2.64 -17.06
C GLY A 90 10.47 -1.22 -17.58
N LYS A 91 11.41 -0.90 -18.49
CA LYS A 91 11.54 0.46 -19.08
C LYS A 91 10.36 0.80 -19.98
N ALA A 92 9.96 -0.14 -20.84
CA ALA A 92 8.80 0.07 -21.69
C ALA A 92 7.51 0.20 -20.86
N THR A 93 7.34 -0.63 -19.82
CA THR A 93 6.20 -0.56 -18.91
C THR A 93 6.19 0.77 -18.16
N ARG A 94 7.32 1.23 -17.63
CA ARG A 94 7.45 2.54 -16.99
C ARG A 94 6.98 3.66 -17.91
N LYS A 95 7.50 3.67 -19.14
CA LYS A 95 7.12 4.69 -20.12
C LYS A 95 5.61 4.69 -20.37
N ILE A 96 5.00 3.53 -20.56
CA ILE A 96 3.55 3.40 -20.75
C ILE A 96 2.77 3.98 -19.56
N VAL A 97 3.18 3.67 -18.32
CA VAL A 97 2.53 4.15 -17.10
C VAL A 97 2.66 5.68 -17.00
N GLU A 98 3.87 6.23 -17.18
CA GLU A 98 4.16 7.66 -17.08
C GLU A 98 3.48 8.46 -18.19
N ASP A 99 3.43 7.96 -19.43
CA ASP A 99 2.73 8.58 -20.56
C ASP A 99 1.20 8.70 -20.31
N ASN A 100 0.64 7.85 -19.44
CA ASN A 100 -0.76 7.92 -19.00
C ASN A 100 -0.95 8.69 -17.68
N GLY A 101 0.07 9.39 -17.19
CA GLY A 101 0.02 10.27 -16.03
C GLY A 101 -0.07 9.55 -14.68
N LEU A 102 0.38 8.30 -14.59
CA LEU A 102 0.46 7.52 -13.36
C LEU A 102 1.91 7.21 -13.00
N LYS A 103 2.11 6.67 -11.79
CA LYS A 103 3.39 6.09 -11.34
C LYS A 103 3.17 4.66 -10.90
N ALA A 104 4.04 3.73 -11.31
CA ALA A 104 4.15 2.42 -10.69
C ALA A 104 5.12 2.54 -9.51
N VAL A 105 4.63 2.37 -8.30
CA VAL A 105 5.46 2.58 -7.08
C VAL A 105 5.70 1.29 -6.29
N SER A 106 4.90 0.26 -6.54
CA SER A 106 4.93 -1.01 -5.83
C SER A 106 4.62 -2.18 -6.77
N CYS A 107 5.12 -3.36 -6.43
CA CYS A 107 4.81 -4.58 -7.16
C CYS A 107 4.82 -5.79 -6.21
N HIS A 108 3.81 -6.66 -6.36
CA HIS A 108 3.74 -7.97 -5.70
C HIS A 108 4.50 -9.01 -6.51
N PHE A 109 5.44 -9.69 -5.87
CA PHE A 109 6.16 -10.85 -6.39
C PHE A 109 5.78 -12.08 -5.57
N LEU A 110 5.48 -13.20 -6.18
CA LEU A 110 5.36 -14.45 -5.42
C LEU A 110 6.68 -14.76 -4.72
N PHE A 111 6.63 -15.29 -3.51
CA PHE A 111 7.85 -15.56 -2.73
C PHE A 111 8.86 -16.46 -3.50
N PRO A 112 8.44 -17.56 -4.16
CA PRO A 112 9.36 -18.36 -5.01
C PRO A 112 9.92 -17.55 -6.19
N GLU A 113 9.11 -16.69 -6.84
CA GLU A 113 9.56 -15.84 -7.94
C GLU A 113 10.70 -14.93 -7.49
N LEU A 114 10.50 -14.26 -6.36
CA LEU A 114 11.51 -13.36 -5.80
C LEU A 114 12.76 -14.11 -5.35
N ARG A 115 12.60 -15.24 -4.64
CA ARG A 115 13.71 -16.07 -4.18
C ARG A 115 14.58 -16.58 -5.33
N ASP A 116 13.95 -17.07 -6.39
CA ASP A 116 14.66 -17.77 -7.47
C ASP A 116 15.16 -16.80 -8.56
N ASN A 117 14.65 -15.56 -8.60
CA ASN A 117 14.97 -14.55 -9.61
C ASN A 117 15.35 -13.19 -9.04
N LEU A 118 15.86 -13.12 -7.80
CA LEU A 118 16.04 -11.85 -7.06
C LEU A 118 16.76 -10.76 -7.84
N ALA A 119 17.90 -11.07 -8.45
CA ALA A 119 18.66 -10.09 -9.22
C ALA A 119 17.85 -9.50 -10.39
N LYS A 120 17.17 -10.37 -11.16
CA LYS A 120 16.29 -9.93 -12.27
C LYS A 120 15.10 -9.11 -11.76
N ALA A 121 14.52 -9.50 -10.62
CA ALA A 121 13.42 -8.77 -10.01
C ALA A 121 13.86 -7.36 -9.57
N ILE A 122 15.04 -7.25 -8.98
CA ILE A 122 15.63 -5.96 -8.61
C ILE A 122 15.90 -5.08 -9.84
N ASP A 123 16.52 -5.62 -10.89
CA ASP A 123 16.83 -4.87 -12.12
C ASP A 123 15.55 -4.39 -12.81
N TRP A 124 14.56 -5.28 -12.97
CA TRP A 124 13.26 -4.94 -13.54
C TRP A 124 12.54 -3.86 -12.69
N SER A 125 12.58 -3.99 -11.38
CA SER A 125 11.97 -3.03 -10.45
C SER A 125 12.62 -1.64 -10.54
N LYS A 126 13.94 -1.58 -10.71
CA LYS A 126 14.68 -0.32 -10.96
C LYS A 126 14.30 0.30 -12.29
N ASP A 127 14.24 -0.52 -13.35
CA ASP A 127 13.82 -0.05 -14.68
C ASP A 127 12.41 0.52 -14.67
N LEU A 128 11.50 -0.11 -13.92
CA LEU A 128 10.13 0.35 -13.73
C LEU A 128 10.03 1.58 -12.81
N GLY A 129 11.02 1.81 -11.95
CA GLY A 129 11.05 2.93 -11.02
C GLY A 129 10.29 2.67 -9.73
N LEU A 130 10.20 1.41 -9.29
CA LEU A 130 9.52 1.04 -8.05
C LEU A 130 10.22 1.58 -6.80
N GLU A 131 9.43 1.91 -5.81
CA GLU A 131 9.86 2.26 -4.46
C GLU A 131 9.78 1.05 -3.51
N GLN A 132 8.93 0.06 -3.83
CA GLN A 132 8.61 -1.08 -2.97
C GLN A 132 8.54 -2.38 -3.78
N MET A 133 9.15 -3.42 -3.22
CA MET A 133 9.03 -4.80 -3.69
C MET A 133 8.32 -5.62 -2.61
N MET A 134 7.12 -6.09 -2.91
CA MET A 134 6.22 -6.76 -1.96
C MET A 134 6.11 -8.24 -2.25
N ILE A 135 5.94 -9.04 -1.21
CA ILE A 135 5.41 -10.40 -1.33
C ILE A 135 4.00 -10.46 -0.74
N PRO A 136 3.06 -11.20 -1.34
CA PRO A 136 1.70 -11.32 -0.80
C PRO A 136 1.67 -12.06 0.53
N THR A 137 2.57 -13.02 0.70
CA THR A 137 2.80 -13.84 1.89
C THR A 137 4.11 -14.61 1.73
N VAL A 138 4.70 -15.04 2.81
CA VAL A 138 5.91 -15.90 2.76
C VAL A 138 5.60 -17.31 2.23
N LYS A 139 4.32 -17.75 2.26
CA LYS A 139 3.89 -19.05 1.74
C LYS A 139 2.48 -18.98 1.15
N SER A 140 2.39 -18.94 -0.16
CA SER A 140 1.12 -18.88 -0.88
C SER A 140 0.27 -20.14 -0.69
N GLY A 141 -1.06 -19.97 -0.63
CA GLY A 141 -2.03 -21.07 -0.63
C GLY A 141 -2.07 -21.91 0.65
N ALA A 142 -1.30 -21.57 1.68
CA ALA A 142 -1.29 -22.32 2.93
C ALA A 142 -2.42 -21.86 3.87
N SER A 143 -3.17 -22.83 4.41
CA SER A 143 -4.18 -22.63 5.46
C SER A 143 -3.74 -23.20 6.82
N THR A 144 -2.58 -23.82 6.88
CA THR A 144 -1.97 -24.41 8.09
C THR A 144 -0.48 -24.12 8.07
N GLY A 145 0.13 -24.03 9.27
CA GLY A 145 1.55 -23.82 9.40
C GLY A 145 2.00 -23.72 10.85
N THR A 146 3.31 -23.59 11.04
CA THR A 146 3.95 -23.46 12.33
C THR A 146 4.83 -22.21 12.41
N VAL A 147 5.16 -21.80 13.62
CA VAL A 147 6.10 -20.70 13.86
C VAL A 147 7.50 -21.03 13.36
N GLU A 148 7.93 -22.28 13.47
CA GLU A 148 9.22 -22.77 12.97
C GLU A 148 9.31 -22.65 11.46
N GLU A 149 8.23 -23.01 10.75
CA GLU A 149 8.15 -22.85 9.31
C GLU A 149 8.19 -21.36 8.92
N ALA A 150 7.42 -20.52 9.60
CA ALA A 150 7.43 -19.08 9.42
C ALA A 150 8.83 -18.52 9.63
N LYS A 151 9.57 -19.00 10.63
CA LYS A 151 10.95 -18.57 10.90
C LYS A 151 11.88 -18.86 9.72
N VAL A 152 11.85 -20.08 9.18
CA VAL A 152 12.70 -20.46 8.04
C VAL A 152 12.45 -19.55 6.83
N LEU A 153 11.17 -19.30 6.51
CA LEU A 153 10.79 -18.47 5.38
C LEU A 153 11.14 -16.98 5.62
N THR A 154 10.94 -16.50 6.84
CA THR A 154 11.27 -15.13 7.23
C THR A 154 12.77 -14.88 7.21
N ASP A 155 13.59 -15.86 7.64
CA ASP A 155 15.06 -15.77 7.55
C ASP A 155 15.52 -15.66 6.09
N GLN A 156 14.86 -16.35 5.15
CA GLN A 156 15.13 -16.20 3.71
C GLN A 156 14.74 -14.81 3.22
N PHE A 157 13.58 -14.29 3.65
CA PHE A 157 13.12 -12.97 3.26
C PHE A 157 14.02 -11.86 3.80
N ASN A 158 14.47 -11.96 5.06
CA ASN A 158 15.44 -11.03 5.65
C ASN A 158 16.72 -10.93 4.79
N LYS A 159 17.22 -12.08 4.28
CA LYS A 159 18.40 -12.10 3.40
C LYS A 159 18.13 -11.39 2.07
N MET A 160 17.01 -11.66 1.43
CA MET A 160 16.62 -11.00 0.18
C MET A 160 16.42 -9.50 0.36
N ALA A 161 15.86 -9.09 1.50
CA ALA A 161 15.61 -7.70 1.82
C ALA A 161 16.89 -6.85 1.88
N VAL A 162 18.04 -7.44 2.25
CA VAL A 162 19.33 -6.74 2.21
C VAL A 162 19.64 -6.22 0.82
N ASP A 163 19.50 -7.07 -0.21
CA ASP A 163 19.83 -6.69 -1.58
C ASP A 163 18.78 -5.76 -2.19
N ILE A 164 17.51 -5.95 -1.85
CA ILE A 164 16.42 -5.03 -2.25
C ILE A 164 16.68 -3.62 -1.69
N ASN A 165 17.04 -3.51 -0.40
CA ASN A 165 17.31 -2.21 0.22
C ASN A 165 18.59 -1.57 -0.31
N LYS A 166 19.67 -2.33 -0.59
CA LYS A 166 20.86 -1.83 -1.27
C LYS A 166 20.55 -1.26 -2.65
N ALA A 167 19.54 -1.80 -3.32
CA ALA A 167 19.08 -1.30 -4.61
C ALA A 167 18.22 -0.02 -4.52
N GLY A 168 17.99 0.50 -3.31
CA GLY A 168 17.23 1.73 -3.05
C GLY A 168 15.72 1.52 -2.92
N MET A 169 15.24 0.28 -2.88
CA MET A 169 13.83 -0.06 -2.72
C MET A 169 13.56 -0.65 -1.33
N ARG A 170 12.32 -0.61 -0.90
CA ARG A 170 11.89 -1.22 0.36
C ARG A 170 11.33 -2.61 0.12
N ALA A 171 11.81 -3.60 0.87
CA ALA A 171 11.19 -4.91 0.92
C ALA A 171 9.96 -4.89 1.81
N GLY A 172 8.91 -5.62 1.42
CA GLY A 172 7.71 -5.70 2.25
C GLY A 172 6.93 -6.99 2.10
N SER A 173 6.10 -7.28 3.09
CA SER A 173 5.15 -8.38 3.09
C SER A 173 3.74 -7.86 3.27
N HIS A 174 2.84 -8.35 2.45
CA HIS A 174 1.40 -8.24 2.60
C HIS A 174 0.91 -9.37 3.53
N ASN A 175 -0.33 -9.34 4.00
CA ASN A 175 -0.84 -10.38 4.88
C ASN A 175 -2.03 -11.12 4.28
N GLU A 176 -1.76 -12.33 3.79
CA GLU A 176 -2.80 -13.24 3.31
C GLU A 176 -2.39 -14.70 3.53
N ALA A 177 -3.30 -15.64 3.26
CA ALA A 177 -3.05 -17.08 3.28
C ALA A 177 -2.36 -17.55 4.57
N PHE A 178 -1.09 -17.92 4.50
CA PHE A 178 -0.29 -18.46 5.61
C PHE A 178 -0.22 -17.51 6.82
N ASP A 179 -0.17 -16.21 6.57
CA ASP A 179 -0.07 -15.19 7.63
C ASP A 179 -1.32 -15.16 8.51
N LEU A 180 -2.47 -15.62 7.97
CA LEU A 180 -3.76 -15.66 8.65
C LEU A 180 -4.00 -16.93 9.48
N VAL A 181 -3.03 -17.84 9.52
CA VAL A 181 -3.12 -19.05 10.36
C VAL A 181 -3.12 -18.63 11.82
N LYS A 182 -4.21 -18.96 12.51
CA LYS A 182 -4.36 -18.68 13.95
C LYS A 182 -3.78 -19.82 14.78
N LEU A 183 -2.92 -19.47 15.71
CA LEU A 183 -2.26 -20.40 16.61
C LEU A 183 -3.13 -20.72 17.84
N PRO A 184 -2.84 -21.80 18.60
CA PRO A 184 -3.62 -22.19 19.77
C PRO A 184 -3.68 -21.13 20.87
N ASP A 185 -2.68 -20.26 20.97
CA ASP A 185 -2.62 -19.13 21.91
C ASP A 185 -3.45 -17.92 21.47
N GLY A 186 -4.08 -18.00 20.28
CA GLY A 186 -4.91 -16.95 19.72
C GLY A 186 -4.16 -15.93 18.87
N THR A 187 -2.83 -15.97 18.79
CA THR A 187 -2.03 -15.12 17.89
C THR A 187 -2.12 -15.62 16.44
N PHE A 188 -1.75 -14.77 15.50
CA PHE A 188 -1.60 -15.17 14.09
C PHE A 188 -0.13 -15.44 13.78
N ILE A 189 0.14 -16.29 12.79
CA ILE A 189 1.50 -16.45 12.26
C ILE A 189 2.07 -15.11 11.82
N TYR A 190 1.23 -14.20 11.34
CA TYR A 190 1.61 -12.83 11.00
C TYR A 190 2.30 -12.07 12.13
N ASP A 191 1.83 -12.21 13.37
CA ASP A 191 2.46 -11.58 14.54
C ASP A 191 3.91 -12.04 14.71
N HIS A 192 4.15 -13.32 14.49
CA HIS A 192 5.51 -13.91 14.56
C HIS A 192 6.38 -13.47 13.38
N ILE A 193 5.83 -13.39 12.16
CA ILE A 193 6.56 -12.85 11.00
C ILE A 193 6.98 -11.41 11.25
N ILE A 194 6.09 -10.56 11.78
CA ILE A 194 6.43 -9.18 12.14
C ILE A 194 7.58 -9.13 13.14
N ALA A 195 7.54 -10.00 14.15
CA ALA A 195 8.56 -10.06 15.20
C ALA A 195 9.92 -10.57 14.70
N MET A 196 9.93 -11.50 13.73
CA MET A 196 11.13 -12.12 13.18
C MET A 196 11.76 -11.37 12.01
N THR A 197 11.07 -10.39 11.43
CA THR A 197 11.61 -9.56 10.34
C THR A 197 12.43 -8.40 10.87
N ASP A 198 13.56 -8.09 10.19
CA ASP A 198 14.37 -6.91 10.50
C ASP A 198 13.57 -5.62 10.21
N PRO A 199 13.25 -4.81 11.24
CA PRO A 199 12.45 -3.59 11.08
C PRO A 199 13.12 -2.51 10.23
N LYS A 200 14.44 -2.58 10.02
CA LYS A 200 15.18 -1.65 9.17
C LYS A 200 15.07 -2.00 7.70
N LEU A 201 14.85 -3.27 7.37
CA LEU A 201 14.85 -3.79 6.01
C LEU A 201 13.45 -4.06 5.48
N ILE A 202 12.55 -4.58 6.33
CA ILE A 202 11.24 -5.06 5.94
C ILE A 202 10.14 -4.27 6.64
N GLY A 203 9.18 -3.81 5.86
CA GLY A 203 7.92 -3.28 6.36
C GLY A 203 6.75 -4.11 5.87
N PHE A 204 5.54 -3.64 6.17
CA PHE A 204 4.31 -4.40 5.92
C PHE A 204 3.29 -3.57 5.15
N GLN A 205 2.46 -4.29 4.39
CA GLN A 205 1.26 -3.78 3.75
C GLN A 205 0.06 -4.48 4.37
N PHE A 206 -0.87 -3.73 4.94
CA PHE A 206 -2.04 -4.33 5.61
C PHE A 206 -3.19 -4.54 4.63
N GLN A 207 -3.72 -5.76 4.58
CA GLN A 207 -4.90 -6.12 3.80
C GLN A 207 -6.18 -5.97 4.62
N MET A 208 -7.08 -5.08 4.21
CA MET A 208 -8.33 -4.83 4.95
C MET A 208 -9.28 -6.02 4.96
N SER A 209 -9.28 -6.88 3.94
CA SER A 209 -10.12 -8.09 3.92
C SER A 209 -9.78 -9.10 5.02
N THR A 210 -8.62 -8.99 5.65
CA THR A 210 -8.24 -9.83 6.79
C THR A 210 -9.10 -9.62 8.04
N TYR A 211 -9.93 -8.58 8.02
CA TYR A 211 -11.05 -8.45 8.96
C TYR A 211 -11.92 -9.71 9.00
N ASN A 212 -12.05 -10.42 7.88
CA ASN A 212 -12.75 -11.71 7.82
C ASN A 212 -12.14 -12.79 8.73
N SER A 213 -10.86 -12.68 9.03
CA SER A 213 -10.11 -13.56 9.94
C SER A 213 -10.04 -13.02 11.37
N GLY A 214 -10.57 -11.82 11.62
CA GLY A 214 -10.54 -11.15 12.91
C GLY A 214 -9.33 -10.23 13.12
N MET A 215 -8.62 -9.87 12.05
CA MET A 215 -7.53 -8.89 12.11
C MET A 215 -8.08 -7.48 11.85
N ILE A 216 -7.85 -6.56 12.79
CA ILE A 216 -8.35 -5.19 12.71
C ILE A 216 -7.17 -4.25 12.45
N ALA A 217 -7.20 -3.52 11.33
CA ALA A 217 -6.10 -2.67 10.90
C ALA A 217 -5.68 -1.64 11.97
N ALA A 218 -6.64 -0.96 12.59
CA ALA A 218 -6.35 0.03 13.63
C ALA A 218 -5.60 -0.54 14.84
N GLU A 219 -5.90 -1.79 15.22
CA GLU A 219 -5.22 -2.50 16.30
C GLU A 219 -3.79 -2.87 15.90
N TYR A 220 -3.59 -3.37 14.66
CA TYR A 220 -2.27 -3.72 14.14
C TYR A 220 -1.37 -2.50 13.99
N PHE A 221 -1.90 -1.38 13.50
CA PHE A 221 -1.13 -0.12 13.41
C PHE A 221 -0.71 0.39 14.80
N ALA A 222 -1.59 0.28 15.79
CA ALA A 222 -1.27 0.64 17.17
C ALA A 222 -0.26 -0.33 17.83
N LYS A 223 -0.40 -1.63 17.57
CA LYS A 223 0.46 -2.68 18.13
C LYS A 223 1.89 -2.64 17.56
N TYR A 224 2.02 -2.29 16.28
CA TYR A 224 3.29 -2.30 15.56
C TYR A 224 3.56 -0.94 14.88
N PRO A 225 3.77 0.13 15.64
CA PRO A 225 3.99 1.46 15.08
C PRO A 225 5.21 1.46 14.14
N THR A 226 5.12 2.23 13.06
CA THR A 226 6.14 2.38 12.01
C THR A 226 6.44 1.13 11.17
N ARG A 227 5.85 -0.04 11.49
CA ARG A 227 6.10 -1.28 10.72
C ARG A 227 5.31 -1.32 9.41
N PHE A 228 4.16 -0.67 9.35
CA PHE A 228 3.34 -0.61 8.15
C PHE A 228 3.70 0.63 7.32
N PHE A 229 4.00 0.42 6.04
CA PHE A 229 4.28 1.51 5.11
C PHE A 229 3.26 1.58 3.95
N SER A 230 2.39 0.59 3.84
CA SER A 230 1.37 0.50 2.82
C SER A 230 0.12 -0.21 3.35
N MET A 231 -1.01 -0.07 2.65
CA MET A 231 -2.23 -0.83 2.89
C MET A 231 -3.06 -1.00 1.63
N HIS A 232 -3.76 -2.12 1.52
CA HIS A 232 -4.82 -2.33 0.54
C HIS A 232 -6.15 -1.89 1.12
N VAL A 233 -6.82 -1.01 0.38
CA VAL A 233 -8.06 -0.38 0.79
C VAL A 233 -9.22 -1.05 0.07
N GLN A 234 -10.08 -1.70 0.83
CA GLN A 234 -11.33 -2.31 0.38
C GLN A 234 -12.28 -2.42 1.57
N ASP A 235 -13.56 -2.22 1.36
CA ASP A 235 -14.56 -2.33 2.42
C ASP A 235 -15.39 -3.60 2.28
N LEU A 236 -16.02 -3.99 3.38
CA LEU A 236 -16.76 -5.23 3.51
C LEU A 236 -18.20 -4.94 3.96
N ASP A 237 -19.15 -5.49 3.26
CA ASP A 237 -20.58 -5.37 3.63
C ASP A 237 -20.90 -6.34 4.79
N ILE A 238 -20.65 -5.88 6.00
CA ILE A 238 -20.89 -6.66 7.22
C ILE A 238 -22.39 -6.93 7.41
N LYS A 239 -23.25 -6.01 6.93
CA LYS A 239 -24.73 -6.14 7.07
C LYS A 239 -25.29 -7.22 6.16
N ALA A 240 -24.65 -7.46 5.01
CA ALA A 240 -25.07 -8.56 4.12
C ALA A 240 -24.82 -9.96 4.72
N GLY A 241 -24.02 -10.03 5.81
CA GLY A 241 -23.61 -11.31 6.38
C GLY A 241 -22.50 -11.99 5.58
N ARG A 242 -22.00 -13.09 6.10
CA ARG A 242 -20.95 -13.87 5.45
C ARG A 242 -21.51 -14.68 4.27
N THR A 243 -20.77 -14.74 3.19
CA THR A 243 -21.12 -15.60 2.05
C THR A 243 -20.98 -17.09 2.43
N PRO A 244 -21.80 -17.98 1.86
CA PRO A 244 -21.61 -19.41 2.05
C PRO A 244 -20.25 -19.88 1.55
N VAL A 245 -19.66 -20.88 2.21
CA VAL A 245 -18.48 -21.56 1.70
C VAL A 245 -18.91 -22.59 0.65
N VAL A 246 -18.48 -22.42 -0.60
CA VAL A 246 -18.75 -23.36 -1.70
C VAL A 246 -17.41 -23.80 -2.28
N ASN A 247 -17.14 -25.11 -2.29
CA ASN A 247 -15.89 -25.68 -2.77
C ASN A 247 -14.63 -25.03 -2.15
N GLY A 248 -14.67 -24.76 -0.84
CA GLY A 248 -13.57 -24.14 -0.10
C GLY A 248 -13.39 -22.63 -0.35
N ARG A 249 -14.31 -21.99 -1.08
CA ARG A 249 -14.30 -20.55 -1.35
C ARG A 249 -15.50 -19.85 -0.70
N GLY A 250 -15.33 -18.60 -0.32
CA GLY A 250 -16.36 -17.83 0.39
C GLY A 250 -16.11 -17.81 1.90
N GLY A 251 -17.17 -17.68 2.69
CA GLY A 251 -17.10 -17.59 4.16
C GLY A 251 -16.75 -16.20 4.70
N GLY A 252 -16.41 -15.24 3.82
CA GLY A 252 -16.15 -13.86 4.16
C GLY A 252 -17.34 -12.94 3.89
N TYR A 253 -17.27 -11.72 4.37
CA TYR A 253 -18.19 -10.66 3.99
C TYR A 253 -17.93 -10.23 2.54
N PRO A 254 -18.98 -9.96 1.74
CA PRO A 254 -18.80 -9.45 0.39
C PRO A 254 -18.07 -8.12 0.39
N GLN A 255 -17.30 -7.86 -0.66
CA GLN A 255 -16.70 -6.55 -0.85
C GLN A 255 -17.77 -5.50 -1.20
N THR A 256 -17.59 -4.28 -0.71
CA THR A 256 -18.34 -3.10 -1.09
C THR A 256 -17.40 -1.90 -1.21
N SER A 257 -17.92 -0.78 -1.73
CA SER A 257 -17.12 0.44 -1.86
C SER A 257 -16.73 0.99 -0.49
N VAL A 258 -15.54 1.57 -0.39
CA VAL A 258 -15.05 2.24 0.82
C VAL A 258 -16.09 3.21 1.38
N GLY A 259 -16.36 3.10 2.67
CA GLY A 259 -17.33 3.92 3.40
C GLY A 259 -18.78 3.47 3.27
N LYS A 260 -19.10 2.45 2.46
CA LYS A 260 -20.44 1.84 2.39
C LYS A 260 -20.54 0.54 3.18
N GLY A 261 -19.41 0.00 3.62
CA GLY A 261 -19.33 -1.22 4.40
C GLY A 261 -19.40 -1.00 5.91
N GLY A 262 -18.77 -1.90 6.64
CA GLY A 262 -18.76 -1.87 8.10
C GLY A 262 -17.39 -1.68 8.72
N LEU A 263 -16.34 -1.41 7.93
CA LEU A 263 -15.03 -1.11 8.48
C LEU A 263 -14.98 0.33 9.01
N ASP A 264 -14.38 0.52 10.17
CA ASP A 264 -14.18 1.85 10.75
C ASP A 264 -12.99 2.56 10.11
N TRP A 265 -13.26 3.28 9.02
CA TRP A 265 -12.25 4.02 8.27
C TRP A 265 -11.67 5.19 9.06
N ALA A 266 -12.48 5.86 9.87
CA ALA A 266 -12.01 6.97 10.70
C ALA A 266 -10.98 6.47 11.72
N ALA A 267 -11.29 5.40 12.47
CA ALA A 267 -10.35 4.79 13.39
C ALA A 267 -9.11 4.23 12.67
N THR A 268 -9.29 3.62 11.50
CA THR A 268 -8.19 3.04 10.71
C THR A 268 -7.19 4.11 10.27
N PHE A 269 -7.65 5.19 9.62
CA PHE A 269 -6.75 6.26 9.17
C PHE A 269 -6.16 7.05 10.33
N ALA A 270 -6.93 7.28 11.40
CA ALA A 270 -6.40 7.91 12.61
C ALA A 270 -5.30 7.06 13.26
N ALA A 271 -5.45 5.73 13.32
CA ALA A 271 -4.42 4.83 13.83
C ALA A 271 -3.19 4.81 12.91
N ALA A 272 -3.38 4.74 11.59
CA ALA A 272 -2.30 4.82 10.61
C ALA A 272 -1.49 6.12 10.74
N LYS A 273 -2.17 7.25 10.91
CA LYS A 273 -1.54 8.56 11.12
C LYS A 273 -0.73 8.61 12.42
N ARG A 274 -1.28 8.11 13.53
CA ARG A 274 -0.57 8.05 14.83
C ARG A 274 0.62 7.10 14.80
N ALA A 275 0.47 5.93 14.18
CA ALA A 275 1.55 4.95 14.08
C ALA A 275 2.69 5.45 13.20
N GLY A 276 2.40 6.28 12.21
CA GLY A 276 3.35 6.74 11.20
C GLY A 276 3.77 5.60 10.24
N GLY A 277 4.57 5.95 9.24
CA GLY A 277 5.14 4.97 8.32
C GLY A 277 4.36 4.76 7.03
N ILE A 278 3.04 4.84 7.01
CA ILE A 278 2.24 4.67 5.78
C ILE A 278 2.67 5.73 4.74
N LYS A 279 3.09 5.26 3.58
CA LYS A 279 3.54 6.06 2.43
C LYS A 279 2.63 5.92 1.23
N ASN A 280 1.93 4.79 1.13
CA ASN A 280 1.05 4.45 0.02
C ASN A 280 -0.18 3.71 0.53
N TYR A 281 -1.28 3.85 -0.19
CA TYR A 281 -2.43 2.96 -0.06
C TYR A 281 -3.04 2.72 -1.45
N PHE A 282 -3.55 1.51 -1.66
CA PHE A 282 -4.06 1.08 -2.96
C PHE A 282 -5.46 0.50 -2.81
N VAL A 283 -6.38 1.00 -3.63
CA VAL A 283 -7.70 0.38 -3.75
C VAL A 283 -7.53 -0.95 -4.49
N GLU A 284 -7.97 -2.05 -3.85
CA GLU A 284 -7.88 -3.39 -4.42
C GLU A 284 -9.28 -3.98 -4.60
N GLN A 285 -9.97 -3.54 -5.63
CA GLN A 285 -11.37 -3.88 -5.88
C GLN A 285 -11.65 -4.01 -7.39
N SER A 286 -12.79 -4.59 -7.75
CA SER A 286 -13.27 -4.55 -9.15
C SER A 286 -13.45 -3.10 -9.62
N MET A 287 -13.38 -2.86 -10.93
CA MET A 287 -13.46 -1.49 -11.47
C MET A 287 -14.70 -0.71 -11.00
N PRO A 288 -15.92 -1.26 -10.97
CA PRO A 288 -17.07 -0.54 -10.43
C PRO A 288 -16.88 -0.07 -8.99
N LEU A 289 -16.39 -0.96 -8.10
CA LEU A 289 -16.12 -0.63 -6.72
C LEU A 289 -14.94 0.34 -6.57
N THR A 290 -13.93 0.23 -7.42
CA THR A 290 -12.78 1.15 -7.45
C THR A 290 -13.23 2.58 -7.76
N ILE A 291 -14.10 2.75 -8.75
CA ILE A 291 -14.65 4.08 -9.12
C ILE A 291 -15.35 4.73 -7.92
N GLU A 292 -16.23 3.99 -7.25
CA GLU A 292 -16.97 4.49 -6.10
C GLU A 292 -16.05 4.75 -4.90
N SER A 293 -15.12 3.84 -4.62
CA SER A 293 -14.17 3.96 -3.50
C SER A 293 -13.25 5.17 -3.66
N VAL A 294 -12.72 5.40 -4.88
CA VAL A 294 -11.90 6.58 -5.16
C VAL A 294 -12.70 7.87 -4.98
N ALA A 295 -13.97 7.91 -5.41
CA ALA A 295 -14.82 9.07 -5.20
C ALA A 295 -15.02 9.38 -3.71
N VAL A 296 -15.22 8.37 -2.87
CA VAL A 296 -15.33 8.53 -1.41
C VAL A 296 -14.00 8.98 -0.80
N LEU A 297 -12.88 8.33 -1.15
CA LEU A 297 -11.55 8.67 -0.64
C LEU A 297 -11.17 10.12 -0.92
N LYS A 298 -11.56 10.67 -2.07
CA LYS A 298 -11.33 12.09 -2.42
C LYS A 298 -12.04 13.08 -1.49
N THR A 299 -13.07 12.67 -0.80
CA THR A 299 -13.87 13.53 0.10
C THR A 299 -13.69 13.16 1.57
N MET A 300 -13.11 12.02 1.86
CA MET A 300 -12.92 11.50 3.21
C MET A 300 -11.84 12.31 3.94
N LYS A 301 -12.17 12.78 5.14
CA LYS A 301 -11.23 13.43 6.04
C LYS A 301 -10.69 12.40 7.02
N ALA A 302 -9.38 12.45 7.29
CA ALA A 302 -8.72 11.65 8.33
C ALA A 302 -8.73 12.37 9.67
#